data_c2e74370bacdb3e48c72d17449172b1e
#
_entry.id   c2e74370bacdb3e48c72d17449172b1e
#
_cell.length_a   1.000
_cell.length_b   1.000
_cell.length_c   1.000
_cell.angle_alpha   90.00
_cell.angle_beta   90.00
_cell.angle_gamma   90.00
#
_symmetry.space_group_name_H-M   'P 1'
#
loop_
_entity.id
_entity.type
_entity.pdbx_description
1 polymer ?
#
loop_
_entity_poly.entity_id
_entity_poly.type
_entity_poly.pdbx_seq_one_letter_code
_entity_poly.pdbx_strand_id
1 'polypeptide(L)'
;MLVEVKVPMLSESVAEATLVSWHKRTGEYVNRSENLIDIETDKVVLELPAPSAGVLTQVFKKDGATVVSGEVIATIETEATAKPDNPSEPVSTVDKQTEIPVARSAGKVSAEAIDQAIPILMPAARKLTEENNLKAIETSVIKGTGLGGRITKEDVQAYMASKSGEAGTSAAGARSDRRVTMSRLRQRIAERLVQSQSTAAILTTFNEVNMQAIIDLRARYKTEFEKEHGVKLGFMSFFVKAVIAALKKYPIVNASVEGNDIVYHDYYDIGIAVGSPRGLVVPVIRDADRMTLAEIELQIADFARRAQDGKLTIDELSGGTFSITNGGVFGSMLSTPIINPPQSAILGIHATKERPVVENGQIVIRPINYLALSYDHRIIDGREAVLSLVAMKEALEYPMSPL
;
A
#
# COMPACT_ATOMS: atom_id res chain seq x y z
N MET A 1 13.75 2.44 36.72
CA MET A 1 12.29 2.69 36.92
C MET A 1 11.53 2.10 35.73
N LEU A 2 10.36 1.49 35.99
CA LEU A 2 9.49 1.01 34.92
C LEU A 2 8.56 2.13 34.44
N VAL A 3 8.59 2.43 33.16
CA VAL A 3 7.74 3.42 32.50
C VAL A 3 6.75 2.69 31.59
N GLU A 4 5.45 2.95 31.78
CA GLU A 4 4.40 2.35 30.97
C GLU A 4 4.27 3.08 29.63
N VAL A 5 4.20 2.31 28.55
CA VAL A 5 3.87 2.80 27.21
C VAL A 5 2.37 2.65 27.01
N LYS A 6 1.67 3.78 26.87
CA LYS A 6 0.21 3.82 26.74
C LYS A 6 -0.19 4.29 25.34
N VAL A 7 -1.30 3.76 24.85
CA VAL A 7 -1.95 4.25 23.64
C VAL A 7 -2.37 5.72 23.85
N PRO A 8 -2.04 6.65 22.96
CA PRO A 8 -2.43 8.04 23.09
C PRO A 8 -3.96 8.20 23.06
N MET A 9 -4.44 9.36 23.50
CA MET A 9 -5.86 9.68 23.38
C MET A 9 -6.25 9.69 21.90
N LEU A 10 -7.11 8.76 21.53
CA LEU A 10 -7.72 8.72 20.20
C LEU A 10 -8.85 9.77 20.14
N SER A 11 -9.19 10.28 18.97
CA SER A 11 -10.27 11.26 18.81
C SER A 11 -11.61 10.67 19.28
N GLU A 12 -12.56 11.50 19.72
CA GLU A 12 -13.88 11.07 20.23
C GLU A 12 -14.66 10.17 19.26
N SER A 13 -14.35 10.24 17.96
CA SER A 13 -14.95 9.41 16.92
C SER A 13 -14.25 8.06 16.69
N VAL A 14 -13.14 7.76 17.41
CA VAL A 14 -12.34 6.53 17.24
C VAL A 14 -12.33 5.75 18.56
N ALA A 15 -13.18 4.73 18.67
CA ALA A 15 -13.29 3.92 19.87
C ALA A 15 -12.13 2.93 20.06
N GLU A 16 -11.55 2.43 18.96
CA GLU A 16 -10.54 1.37 18.96
C GLU A 16 -9.47 1.62 17.89
N ALA A 17 -8.27 1.11 18.13
CA ALA A 17 -7.15 1.10 17.16
C ALA A 17 -6.51 -0.29 17.09
N THR A 18 -5.73 -0.56 16.04
CA THR A 18 -5.01 -1.83 15.86
C THR A 18 -3.51 -1.57 15.85
N LEU A 19 -2.76 -2.36 16.59
CA LEU A 19 -1.30 -2.37 16.56
C LEU A 19 -0.82 -3.01 15.26
N VAL A 20 -0.07 -2.29 14.43
CA VAL A 20 0.30 -2.77 13.08
C VAL A 20 1.63 -3.52 13.14
N SER A 21 2.69 -2.87 13.60
CA SER A 21 4.04 -3.42 13.55
C SER A 21 4.91 -2.84 14.68
N TRP A 22 5.48 -3.72 15.49
CA TRP A 22 6.51 -3.34 16.46
C TRP A 22 7.85 -3.14 15.74
N HIS A 23 8.44 -1.95 15.89
CA HIS A 23 9.77 -1.64 15.35
C HIS A 23 10.90 -2.10 16.25
N LYS A 24 10.59 -2.39 17.53
CA LYS A 24 11.53 -2.86 18.55
C LYS A 24 11.06 -4.16 19.19
N ARG A 25 12.03 -5.00 19.55
CA ARG A 25 11.77 -6.28 20.22
C ARG A 25 12.01 -6.17 21.72
N THR A 26 11.37 -7.04 22.49
CA THR A 26 11.64 -7.16 23.93
C THR A 26 13.14 -7.42 24.16
N GLY A 27 13.77 -6.62 25.02
CA GLY A 27 15.20 -6.64 25.30
C GLY A 27 16.03 -5.63 24.51
N GLU A 28 15.47 -4.94 23.50
CA GLU A 28 16.16 -3.90 22.75
C GLU A 28 16.10 -2.55 23.46
N TYR A 29 17.18 -1.79 23.31
CA TYR A 29 17.27 -0.43 23.81
C TYR A 29 16.55 0.54 22.87
N VAL A 30 15.81 1.50 23.43
CA VAL A 30 15.08 2.53 22.69
C VAL A 30 15.47 3.91 23.20
N ASN A 31 15.59 4.87 22.29
CA ASN A 31 15.81 6.26 22.62
C ASN A 31 14.49 6.96 22.89
N ARG A 32 14.53 8.05 23.67
CA ARG A 32 13.34 8.89 23.86
C ARG A 32 12.86 9.45 22.51
N SER A 33 11.56 9.38 22.25
CA SER A 33 10.91 9.79 21.00
C SER A 33 11.23 8.92 19.78
N GLU A 34 11.87 7.76 19.95
CA GLU A 34 12.04 6.76 18.89
C GLU A 34 10.72 6.02 18.69
N ASN A 35 10.30 5.80 17.43
CA ASN A 35 9.05 5.10 17.13
C ASN A 35 9.12 3.64 17.59
N LEU A 36 8.19 3.23 18.46
CA LEU A 36 8.08 1.87 19.00
C LEU A 36 7.17 0.99 18.17
N ILE A 37 6.03 1.52 17.77
CA ILE A 37 4.98 0.78 17.10
C ILE A 37 4.08 1.73 16.31
N ASP A 38 3.57 1.25 15.19
CA ASP A 38 2.54 1.93 14.41
C ASP A 38 1.15 1.46 14.85
N ILE A 39 0.28 2.42 15.11
CA ILE A 39 -1.11 2.22 15.53
C ILE A 39 -2.03 2.65 14.41
N GLU A 40 -2.79 1.73 13.82
CA GLU A 40 -3.76 1.98 12.76
C GLU A 40 -5.14 2.24 13.36
N THR A 41 -5.73 3.38 13.01
CA THR A 41 -7.13 3.69 13.28
C THR A 41 -7.95 3.58 11.99
N ASP A 42 -9.24 3.80 12.06
CA ASP A 42 -10.12 3.83 10.88
C ASP A 42 -9.83 4.99 9.91
N LYS A 43 -9.06 6.00 10.35
CA LYS A 43 -8.77 7.22 9.58
C LYS A 43 -7.30 7.44 9.29
N VAL A 44 -6.42 7.13 10.25
CA VAL A 44 -4.98 7.48 10.20
C VAL A 44 -4.16 6.39 10.87
N VAL A 45 -2.91 6.23 10.41
CA VAL A 45 -1.88 5.47 11.13
C VAL A 45 -1.07 6.45 11.96
N LEU A 46 -1.00 6.21 13.26
CA LEU A 46 -0.26 7.01 14.23
C LEU A 46 1.02 6.27 14.62
N GLU A 47 2.14 6.98 14.63
CA GLU A 47 3.39 6.48 15.20
C GLU A 47 3.39 6.71 16.71
N LEU A 48 3.70 5.70 17.51
CA LEU A 48 3.81 5.81 18.95
C LEU A 48 5.29 5.89 19.35
N PRO A 49 5.78 7.09 19.72
CA PRO A 49 7.15 7.26 20.18
C PRO A 49 7.34 6.79 21.62
N ALA A 50 8.56 6.34 21.94
CA ALA A 50 8.97 6.00 23.31
C ALA A 50 8.88 7.20 24.23
N PRO A 51 8.19 7.11 25.39
CA PRO A 51 8.07 8.20 26.36
C PRO A 51 9.39 8.52 27.06
N SER A 52 10.29 7.53 27.18
CA SER A 52 11.62 7.66 27.76
C SER A 52 12.61 6.70 27.13
N ALA A 53 13.90 7.01 27.25
CA ALA A 53 14.96 6.10 26.85
C ALA A 53 15.10 4.94 27.86
N GLY A 54 15.38 3.73 27.37
CA GLY A 54 15.54 2.55 28.22
C GLY A 54 15.45 1.25 27.41
N VAL A 55 15.36 0.11 28.09
CA VAL A 55 15.18 -1.19 27.47
C VAL A 55 13.71 -1.59 27.50
N LEU A 56 13.18 -2.05 26.38
CA LEU A 56 11.82 -2.58 26.27
C LEU A 56 11.74 -3.92 27.00
N THR A 57 11.15 -3.95 28.19
CA THR A 57 11.15 -5.13 29.07
C THR A 57 10.02 -6.08 28.78
N GLN A 58 8.83 -5.57 28.52
CA GLN A 58 7.66 -6.42 28.30
C GLN A 58 6.71 -5.79 27.28
N VAL A 59 6.21 -6.62 26.35
CA VAL A 59 5.17 -6.28 25.38
C VAL A 59 3.90 -7.08 25.74
N PHE A 60 2.82 -6.38 26.09
CA PHE A 60 1.55 -7.00 26.49
C PHE A 60 0.65 -7.33 25.33
N LYS A 61 0.76 -6.56 24.24
CA LYS A 61 -0.06 -6.72 23.03
C LYS A 61 0.82 -6.91 21.80
N LYS A 62 0.56 -7.95 21.03
CA LYS A 62 1.30 -8.29 19.80
C LYS A 62 0.74 -7.53 18.60
N ASP A 63 1.47 -7.60 17.48
CA ASP A 63 1.01 -7.13 16.17
C ASP A 63 -0.38 -7.68 15.85
N GLY A 64 -1.26 -6.82 15.32
CA GLY A 64 -2.65 -7.15 15.00
C GLY A 64 -3.63 -7.09 16.17
N ALA A 65 -3.19 -6.80 17.40
CA ALA A 65 -4.08 -6.68 18.56
C ALA A 65 -4.88 -5.37 18.52
N THR A 66 -6.16 -5.43 18.91
CA THR A 66 -7.00 -4.25 19.10
C THR A 66 -6.74 -3.64 20.48
N VAL A 67 -6.64 -2.30 20.53
CA VAL A 67 -6.36 -1.51 21.73
C VAL A 67 -7.29 -0.30 21.81
N VAL A 68 -7.49 0.22 23.03
CA VAL A 68 -8.30 1.42 23.30
C VAL A 68 -7.42 2.56 23.83
N SER A 69 -7.95 3.79 23.81
CA SER A 69 -7.28 4.98 24.39
C SER A 69 -6.81 4.72 25.82
N GLY A 70 -5.53 5.05 26.11
CA GLY A 70 -4.95 4.93 27.46
C GLY A 70 -4.56 3.50 27.87
N GLU A 71 -4.78 2.48 27.04
CA GLU A 71 -4.41 1.09 27.33
C GLU A 71 -2.88 0.94 27.35
N VAL A 72 -2.35 0.21 28.35
CA VAL A 72 -0.92 -0.08 28.47
C VAL A 72 -0.56 -1.22 27.52
N ILE A 73 0.38 -0.99 26.60
CA ILE A 73 0.78 -1.96 25.58
C ILE A 73 2.19 -2.53 25.80
N ALA A 74 3.04 -1.81 26.52
CA ALA A 74 4.39 -2.25 26.85
C ALA A 74 4.96 -1.53 28.07
N THR A 75 6.14 -1.99 28.57
CA THR A 75 6.91 -1.33 29.61
C THR A 75 8.36 -1.15 29.21
N ILE A 76 8.95 -0.01 29.58
CA ILE A 76 10.36 0.35 29.36
C ILE A 76 11.06 0.51 30.71
N GLU A 77 12.22 -0.09 30.88
CA GLU A 77 13.06 0.09 32.05
C GLU A 77 14.17 1.11 31.78
N THR A 78 14.12 2.23 32.49
CA THR A 78 15.01 3.38 32.23
C THR A 78 16.39 3.26 32.85
N GLU A 79 16.62 2.31 33.79
CA GLU A 79 17.91 2.12 34.49
C GLU A 79 18.80 1.05 33.80
N ALA A 80 18.30 0.36 32.80
CA ALA A 80 19.08 -0.62 32.05
C ALA A 80 19.97 0.10 31.02
N THR A 81 21.28 0.15 31.30
CA THR A 81 22.28 0.61 30.33
C THR A 81 22.46 -0.43 29.22
N ALA A 82 22.51 0.01 27.98
CA ALA A 82 22.81 -0.84 26.83
C ALA A 82 24.14 -1.58 27.04
N LYS A 83 24.15 -2.91 26.91
CA LYS A 83 25.39 -3.63 26.69
C LYS A 83 25.93 -3.23 25.33
N PRO A 84 27.19 -2.85 25.19
CA PRO A 84 27.75 -2.48 23.90
C PRO A 84 27.92 -3.73 23.06
N ASP A 85 27.13 -3.88 22.02
CA ASP A 85 27.45 -4.75 20.89
C ASP A 85 28.40 -3.99 19.95
N ASN A 86 29.50 -4.68 19.64
CA ASN A 86 30.65 -4.23 18.91
C ASN A 86 30.29 -3.74 17.48
N PRO A 87 30.88 -2.65 17.00
CA PRO A 87 30.56 -2.15 15.66
C PRO A 87 31.29 -2.96 14.59
N SER A 88 30.56 -3.50 13.65
CA SER A 88 31.10 -4.01 12.40
C SER A 88 31.20 -2.86 11.41
N GLU A 89 32.43 -2.57 10.98
CA GLU A 89 32.80 -1.58 9.98
C GLU A 89 32.24 -1.87 8.60
N PRO A 90 32.14 -0.86 7.72
CA PRO A 90 31.55 -0.97 6.40
C PRO A 90 32.53 -1.55 5.39
N VAL A 91 32.10 -2.55 4.64
CA VAL A 91 32.86 -3.07 3.49
C VAL A 91 32.38 -2.37 2.22
N SER A 92 33.34 -1.67 1.64
CA SER A 92 33.28 -1.04 0.31
C SER A 92 33.26 -2.08 -0.81
N THR A 93 32.55 -1.74 -1.84
CA THR A 93 32.56 -2.25 -3.23
C THR A 93 33.90 -2.67 -3.76
N VAL A 94 33.99 -3.76 -4.52
CA VAL A 94 34.60 -3.85 -5.88
C VAL A 94 34.28 -5.20 -6.54
N ASP A 95 33.89 -5.12 -7.81
CA ASP A 95 33.73 -6.17 -8.81
C ASP A 95 34.86 -7.19 -8.92
N LYS A 96 34.54 -8.44 -9.23
CA LYS A 96 35.02 -9.13 -10.45
C LYS A 96 34.49 -10.57 -10.56
N GLN A 97 34.02 -10.86 -11.76
CA GLN A 97 33.79 -12.18 -12.35
C GLN A 97 35.04 -13.07 -12.22
N THR A 98 34.85 -14.36 -12.01
CA THR A 98 35.59 -15.43 -12.76
C THR A 98 35.00 -16.82 -12.43
N GLU A 99 34.66 -17.47 -13.46
CA GLU A 99 34.51 -18.87 -13.87
C GLU A 99 34.69 -20.04 -12.87
N ILE A 100 33.77 -21.00 -13.14
CA ILE A 100 33.73 -22.39 -12.66
C ILE A 100 34.92 -23.18 -13.24
N PRO A 101 35.44 -24.20 -12.50
CA PRO A 101 35.54 -25.50 -13.12
C PRO A 101 35.02 -26.68 -12.25
N VAL A 102 34.30 -27.52 -12.95
CA VAL A 102 33.87 -28.87 -12.57
C VAL A 102 35.11 -29.78 -12.44
N ALA A 103 35.22 -30.53 -11.35
CA ALA A 103 36.06 -31.72 -11.31
C ALA A 103 35.34 -32.81 -10.51
N ARG A 104 35.05 -33.90 -11.22
CA ARG A 104 34.70 -35.22 -10.70
C ARG A 104 35.91 -35.87 -10.03
N SER A 105 35.72 -36.46 -8.87
CA SER A 105 36.49 -37.64 -8.54
C SER A 105 35.67 -38.58 -7.64
N ALA A 106 35.51 -39.80 -8.14
CA ALA A 106 34.98 -40.95 -7.44
C ALA A 106 36.05 -41.48 -6.51
N GLY A 107 35.74 -41.60 -5.22
CA GLY A 107 36.55 -42.32 -4.22
C GLY A 107 35.72 -43.39 -3.57
N LYS A 108 36.05 -44.65 -3.87
CA LYS A 108 35.60 -45.86 -3.15
C LYS A 108 36.02 -45.72 -1.69
N VAL A 109 35.11 -45.96 -0.77
CA VAL A 109 35.45 -46.24 0.63
C VAL A 109 34.91 -47.60 1.01
N SER A 110 35.85 -48.41 1.47
CA SER A 110 35.74 -49.77 1.93
C SER A 110 34.80 -49.92 3.13
N ALA A 111 34.12 -51.07 3.14
CA ALA A 111 33.36 -51.54 4.31
C ALA A 111 34.33 -52.00 5.40
N GLU A 112 34.34 -51.32 6.51
CA GLU A 112 34.88 -51.87 7.77
C GLU A 112 34.08 -51.35 8.97
N ALA A 113 33.58 -52.32 9.73
CA ALA A 113 33.21 -52.33 11.15
C ALA A 113 32.27 -51.26 11.68
N ILE A 114 30.99 -51.56 11.65
CA ILE A 114 29.98 -50.97 12.56
C ILE A 114 29.73 -51.97 13.69
N ASP A 115 30.52 -51.89 14.73
CA ASP A 115 30.16 -52.40 16.06
C ASP A 115 29.40 -51.28 16.78
N GLN A 116 28.12 -51.08 16.44
CA GLN A 116 27.22 -50.15 17.15
C GLN A 116 26.51 -50.94 18.26
N ALA A 117 26.94 -50.68 19.49
CA ALA A 117 26.25 -51.11 20.69
C ALA A 117 24.75 -50.75 20.61
N ILE A 118 23.89 -51.79 20.63
CA ILE A 118 22.45 -51.63 20.68
C ILE A 118 22.10 -50.77 21.91
N PRO A 119 21.44 -49.60 21.76
CA PRO A 119 21.15 -48.73 22.90
C PRO A 119 20.26 -49.49 23.89
N ILE A 120 20.66 -49.51 25.16
CA ILE A 120 19.91 -50.21 26.20
C ILE A 120 18.71 -49.36 26.59
N LEU A 121 17.52 -49.82 26.22
CA LEU A 121 16.25 -49.18 26.61
C LEU A 121 15.87 -49.61 28.04
N MET A 122 15.42 -48.64 28.84
CA MET A 122 14.80 -48.93 30.13
C MET A 122 13.42 -49.61 29.92
N PRO A 123 12.96 -50.45 30.88
CA PRO A 123 11.71 -51.23 30.71
C PRO A 123 10.51 -50.39 30.32
N ALA A 124 10.35 -49.20 30.89
CA ALA A 124 9.28 -48.27 30.55
C ALA A 124 9.42 -47.63 29.15
N ALA A 125 10.65 -47.40 28.68
CA ALA A 125 10.95 -46.91 27.33
C ALA A 125 10.65 -48.01 26.29
N ARG A 126 11.01 -49.28 26.58
CA ARG A 126 10.76 -50.43 25.71
C ARG A 126 9.24 -50.62 25.49
N LYS A 127 8.45 -50.57 26.55
CA LYS A 127 6.99 -50.65 26.44
C LYS A 127 6.40 -49.55 25.55
N LEU A 128 6.86 -48.31 25.69
CA LEU A 128 6.41 -47.19 24.91
C LEU A 128 6.81 -47.30 23.42
N THR A 129 8.02 -47.83 23.12
CA THR A 129 8.46 -48.04 21.74
C THR A 129 7.70 -49.19 21.06
N GLU A 130 7.31 -50.24 21.81
CA GLU A 130 6.49 -51.34 21.32
C GLU A 130 5.05 -50.87 21.06
N GLU A 131 4.44 -50.12 21.98
CA GLU A 131 3.07 -49.57 21.83
C GLU A 131 2.94 -48.61 20.62
N ASN A 132 4.01 -47.91 20.26
CA ASN A 132 4.03 -46.98 19.15
C ASN A 132 4.71 -47.52 17.87
N ASN A 133 5.01 -48.81 17.78
CA ASN A 133 5.58 -49.49 16.62
C ASN A 133 6.92 -48.85 16.11
N LEU A 134 7.74 -48.31 17.02
CA LEU A 134 9.04 -47.69 16.62
C LEU A 134 10.02 -48.82 16.24
N LYS A 135 10.61 -48.72 15.04
CA LYS A 135 11.59 -49.69 14.54
C LYS A 135 12.93 -49.54 15.25
N ALA A 136 13.71 -50.64 15.32
CA ALA A 136 15.02 -50.65 15.95
C ALA A 136 16.00 -49.57 15.45
N ILE A 137 15.88 -49.17 14.17
CA ILE A 137 16.66 -48.10 13.54
C ILE A 137 16.27 -46.74 14.13
N GLU A 138 15.01 -46.53 14.46
CA GLU A 138 14.51 -45.26 15.03
C GLU A 138 14.93 -45.13 16.50
N THR A 139 15.00 -46.21 17.24
CA THR A 139 15.49 -46.22 18.62
C THR A 139 16.98 -45.99 18.72
N SER A 140 17.78 -46.32 17.70
CA SER A 140 19.23 -46.07 17.68
C SER A 140 19.58 -44.58 17.52
N VAL A 141 18.65 -43.74 17.03
CA VAL A 141 18.83 -42.29 16.86
C VAL A 141 18.50 -41.53 18.15
N ILE A 142 17.78 -42.16 19.10
CA ILE A 142 17.39 -41.51 20.35
C ILE A 142 18.59 -41.44 21.30
N LYS A 143 19.00 -40.22 21.67
CA LYS A 143 20.07 -40.00 22.63
C LYS A 143 19.55 -40.26 24.04
N GLY A 144 20.00 -41.35 24.70
CA GLY A 144 19.57 -41.67 26.07
C GLY A 144 20.15 -40.71 27.11
N THR A 145 19.31 -40.16 27.98
CA THR A 145 19.67 -39.26 29.09
C THR A 145 19.78 -40.00 30.44
N GLY A 146 19.40 -41.27 30.49
CA GLY A 146 19.48 -42.09 31.72
C GLY A 146 20.90 -42.53 32.13
N LEU A 147 21.03 -43.09 33.34
CA LEU A 147 22.30 -43.51 33.91
C LEU A 147 23.01 -44.53 32.99
N GLY A 148 24.23 -44.21 32.58
CA GLY A 148 25.00 -45.03 31.62
C GLY A 148 24.54 -44.92 30.18
N GLY A 149 23.88 -43.81 29.77
CA GLY A 149 23.46 -43.57 28.40
C GLY A 149 22.20 -44.36 27.99
N ARG A 150 21.41 -44.85 28.95
CA ARG A 150 20.18 -45.61 28.69
C ARG A 150 19.07 -44.68 28.26
N ILE A 151 18.23 -45.15 27.31
CA ILE A 151 17.05 -44.41 26.81
C ILE A 151 15.92 -44.52 27.84
N THR A 152 15.48 -43.36 28.33
CA THR A 152 14.36 -43.25 29.29
C THR A 152 13.04 -43.09 28.57
N LYS A 153 11.92 -43.16 29.31
CA LYS A 153 10.56 -42.92 28.77
C LYS A 153 10.42 -41.52 28.26
N GLU A 154 11.00 -40.53 28.93
CA GLU A 154 10.97 -39.11 28.54
C GLU A 154 11.71 -38.87 27.21
N ASP A 155 12.84 -39.58 26.96
CA ASP A 155 13.59 -39.48 25.71
C ASP A 155 12.74 -39.97 24.51
N VAL A 156 12.03 -41.08 24.69
CA VAL A 156 11.12 -41.59 23.65
C VAL A 156 9.95 -40.65 23.42
N GLN A 157 9.38 -40.04 24.46
CA GLN A 157 8.31 -39.07 24.34
C GLN A 157 8.79 -37.79 23.64
N ALA A 158 9.95 -37.26 23.98
CA ALA A 158 10.56 -36.11 23.31
C ALA A 158 10.83 -36.37 21.83
N TYR A 159 11.33 -37.54 21.48
CA TYR A 159 11.54 -37.97 20.09
C TYR A 159 10.22 -38.06 19.33
N MET A 160 9.18 -38.61 19.93
CA MET A 160 7.83 -38.67 19.30
C MET A 160 7.23 -37.29 19.13
N ALA A 161 7.39 -36.37 20.08
CA ALA A 161 6.95 -34.99 19.98
C ALA A 161 7.70 -34.22 18.87
N SER A 162 9.01 -34.43 18.73
CA SER A 162 9.78 -33.85 17.61
C SER A 162 9.35 -34.41 16.26
N LYS A 163 9.09 -35.72 16.19
CA LYS A 163 8.60 -36.37 14.95
C LYS A 163 7.19 -35.95 14.57
N SER A 164 6.30 -35.67 15.52
CA SER A 164 4.96 -35.11 15.27
C SER A 164 5.01 -33.63 14.88
N GLY A 165 6.08 -32.91 15.27
CA GLY A 165 6.37 -31.54 14.81
C GLY A 165 6.96 -31.47 13.40
N GLU A 166 7.69 -32.51 12.97
CA GLU A 166 8.29 -32.62 11.62
C GLU A 166 7.35 -33.24 10.57
N ALA A 167 6.19 -33.76 10.95
CA ALA A 167 5.16 -34.23 9.99
C ALA A 167 4.53 -33.09 9.19
N GLY A 168 5.07 -31.89 9.27
CA GLY A 168 4.84 -30.73 8.40
C GLY A 168 5.80 -30.63 7.23
N THR A 169 6.45 -31.71 6.76
CA THR A 169 7.18 -31.68 5.49
C THR A 169 6.17 -31.51 4.35
N SER A 170 6.10 -30.25 3.88
CA SER A 170 5.48 -29.86 2.64
C SER A 170 5.79 -30.87 1.55
N ALA A 171 4.78 -31.63 1.14
CA ALA A 171 4.84 -32.42 -0.07
C ALA A 171 5.20 -31.48 -1.21
N ALA A 172 6.38 -31.63 -1.81
CA ALA A 172 6.81 -30.87 -2.96
C ALA A 172 5.75 -31.06 -4.08
N GLY A 173 4.92 -30.03 -4.29
CA GLY A 173 3.82 -30.04 -5.25
C GLY A 173 2.44 -29.70 -4.72
N ALA A 174 2.20 -29.61 -3.42
CA ALA A 174 0.93 -29.15 -2.88
C ALA A 174 0.78 -27.63 -3.09
N ARG A 175 -0.28 -27.21 -3.80
CA ARG A 175 -0.64 -25.79 -3.91
C ARG A 175 -0.94 -25.27 -2.51
N SER A 176 -0.18 -24.26 -2.04
CA SER A 176 -0.39 -23.65 -0.73
C SER A 176 -1.02 -22.27 -0.89
N ASP A 177 -2.12 -22.03 -0.20
CA ASP A 177 -2.76 -20.70 -0.14
C ASP A 177 -2.23 -19.97 1.09
N ARG A 178 -1.76 -18.74 0.87
CA ARG A 178 -1.38 -17.83 1.94
C ARG A 178 -2.54 -16.88 2.25
N ARG A 179 -3.14 -17.02 3.43
CA ARG A 179 -4.18 -16.10 3.92
C ARG A 179 -3.53 -14.96 4.69
N VAL A 180 -3.86 -13.72 4.31
CA VAL A 180 -3.43 -12.50 5.01
C VAL A 180 -4.67 -11.65 5.25
N THR A 181 -4.90 -11.26 6.50
CA THR A 181 -6.00 -10.38 6.87
C THR A 181 -5.76 -8.98 6.29
N MET A 182 -6.81 -8.35 5.72
CA MET A 182 -6.72 -6.98 5.27
C MET A 182 -6.54 -6.03 6.44
N SER A 183 -5.71 -4.99 6.26
CA SER A 183 -5.61 -3.89 7.22
C SER A 183 -6.95 -3.15 7.36
N ARG A 184 -7.18 -2.47 8.48
CA ARG A 184 -8.42 -1.70 8.72
C ARG A 184 -8.62 -0.61 7.65
N LEU A 185 -7.56 0.08 7.26
CA LEU A 185 -7.60 1.07 6.19
C LEU A 185 -8.08 0.43 4.87
N ARG A 186 -7.55 -0.74 4.51
CA ARG A 186 -7.95 -1.46 3.28
C ARG A 186 -9.40 -1.95 3.35
N GLN A 187 -9.87 -2.38 4.52
CA GLN A 187 -11.27 -2.76 4.72
C GLN A 187 -12.20 -1.56 4.48
N ARG A 188 -11.88 -0.39 5.05
CA ARG A 188 -12.66 0.84 4.85
C ARG A 188 -12.67 1.30 3.39
N ILE A 189 -11.52 1.25 2.71
CA ILE A 189 -11.45 1.55 1.27
C ILE A 189 -12.35 0.59 0.49
N ALA A 190 -12.30 -0.71 0.78
CA ALA A 190 -13.13 -1.71 0.10
C ALA A 190 -14.63 -1.46 0.33
N GLU A 191 -15.05 -1.16 1.55
CA GLU A 191 -16.44 -0.80 1.89
C GLU A 191 -16.90 0.43 1.09
N ARG A 192 -16.11 1.50 1.06
CA ARG A 192 -16.44 2.74 0.31
C ARG A 192 -16.54 2.49 -1.20
N LEU A 193 -15.64 1.69 -1.77
CA LEU A 193 -15.67 1.38 -3.20
C LEU A 193 -16.90 0.53 -3.57
N VAL A 194 -17.24 -0.47 -2.77
CA VAL A 194 -18.44 -1.28 -2.97
C VAL A 194 -19.70 -0.44 -2.79
N GLN A 195 -19.74 0.41 -1.76
CA GLN A 195 -20.84 1.34 -1.54
C GLN A 195 -21.06 2.26 -2.74
N SER A 196 -20.00 2.86 -3.30
CA SER A 196 -20.08 3.70 -4.49
C SER A 196 -20.73 2.98 -5.67
N GLN A 197 -20.32 1.75 -5.94
CA GLN A 197 -20.86 0.94 -7.04
C GLN A 197 -22.30 0.45 -6.80
N SER A 198 -22.70 0.26 -5.54
CA SER A 198 -24.04 -0.20 -5.20
C SER A 198 -25.09 0.89 -5.07
N THR A 199 -24.65 2.13 -4.76
CA THR A 199 -25.57 3.28 -4.54
C THR A 199 -25.75 4.17 -5.75
N ALA A 200 -24.85 4.12 -6.74
CA ALA A 200 -24.91 4.89 -7.97
C ALA A 200 -25.14 3.99 -9.19
N ALA A 201 -25.92 4.47 -10.16
CA ALA A 201 -26.08 3.81 -11.45
C ALA A 201 -24.93 4.23 -12.38
N ILE A 202 -23.71 3.69 -12.13
CA ILE A 202 -22.51 4.13 -12.82
C ILE A 202 -22.52 3.67 -14.28
N LEU A 203 -22.41 4.64 -15.19
CA LEU A 203 -22.15 4.45 -16.61
C LEU A 203 -20.86 5.19 -16.99
N THR A 204 -20.16 4.73 -18.02
CA THR A 204 -18.94 5.36 -18.51
C THR A 204 -19.06 5.66 -20.00
N THR A 205 -18.74 6.89 -20.38
CA THR A 205 -18.55 7.29 -21.79
C THR A 205 -17.09 7.64 -22.05
N PHE A 206 -16.65 7.43 -23.29
CA PHE A 206 -15.25 7.62 -23.68
C PHE A 206 -15.15 8.61 -24.84
N ASN A 207 -14.03 9.32 -24.89
CA ASN A 207 -13.67 10.12 -26.06
C ASN A 207 -12.14 10.11 -26.24
N GLU A 208 -11.69 10.35 -27.44
CA GLU A 208 -10.28 10.55 -27.77
C GLU A 208 -9.95 12.03 -27.89
N VAL A 209 -8.76 12.42 -27.47
CA VAL A 209 -8.25 13.79 -27.50
C VAL A 209 -6.89 13.82 -28.17
N ASN A 210 -6.73 14.72 -29.13
CA ASN A 210 -5.43 15.03 -29.73
C ASN A 210 -4.67 15.99 -28.82
N MET A 211 -3.60 15.48 -28.19
CA MET A 211 -2.79 16.24 -27.23
C MET A 211 -1.73 17.13 -27.90
N GLN A 212 -1.65 17.18 -29.24
CA GLN A 212 -0.57 17.88 -29.95
C GLN A 212 -0.50 19.38 -29.56
N ALA A 213 -1.63 20.05 -29.51
CA ALA A 213 -1.69 21.49 -29.16
C ALA A 213 -1.12 21.76 -27.75
N ILE A 214 -1.47 20.94 -26.76
CA ILE A 214 -0.96 21.08 -25.39
C ILE A 214 0.53 20.75 -25.34
N ILE A 215 0.98 19.71 -26.04
CA ILE A 215 2.40 19.33 -26.09
C ILE A 215 3.24 20.46 -26.70
N ASP A 216 2.79 21.04 -27.82
CA ASP A 216 3.46 22.15 -28.49
C ASP A 216 3.49 23.42 -27.61
N LEU A 217 2.36 23.75 -27.00
CA LEU A 217 2.24 24.89 -26.09
C LEU A 217 3.17 24.71 -24.88
N ARG A 218 3.15 23.54 -24.27
CA ARG A 218 4.04 23.21 -23.17
C ARG A 218 5.52 23.26 -23.59
N ALA A 219 5.89 22.74 -24.75
CA ALA A 219 7.25 22.77 -25.28
C ALA A 219 7.73 24.22 -25.47
N ARG A 220 6.85 25.13 -25.88
CA ARG A 220 7.15 26.56 -26.07
C ARG A 220 7.37 27.28 -24.75
N TYR A 221 6.52 27.07 -23.76
CA TYR A 221 6.48 27.90 -22.55
C TYR A 221 7.12 27.27 -21.31
N LYS A 222 7.45 25.98 -21.30
CA LYS A 222 7.93 25.27 -20.10
C LYS A 222 9.08 25.95 -19.36
N THR A 223 10.05 26.52 -20.09
CA THR A 223 11.26 27.12 -19.49
C THR A 223 10.95 28.47 -18.85
N GLU A 224 10.14 29.30 -19.53
CA GLU A 224 9.72 30.60 -19.05
C GLU A 224 8.78 30.45 -17.84
N PHE A 225 7.81 29.56 -17.95
CA PHE A 225 6.90 29.23 -16.87
C PHE A 225 7.60 28.72 -15.60
N GLU A 226 8.57 27.80 -15.75
CA GLU A 226 9.32 27.29 -14.61
C GLU A 226 10.19 28.38 -13.96
N LYS A 227 10.76 29.29 -14.76
CA LYS A 227 11.54 30.42 -14.27
C LYS A 227 10.68 31.45 -13.52
N GLU A 228 9.47 31.72 -14.00
CA GLU A 228 8.56 32.71 -13.43
C GLU A 228 7.83 32.19 -12.18
N HIS A 229 7.38 30.95 -12.22
CA HIS A 229 6.51 30.39 -11.17
C HIS A 229 7.18 29.37 -10.25
N GLY A 230 8.43 28.97 -10.52
CA GLY A 230 9.17 28.00 -9.69
C GLY A 230 8.62 26.57 -9.74
N VAL A 231 7.71 26.28 -10.66
CA VAL A 231 7.07 24.96 -10.84
C VAL A 231 7.05 24.57 -12.31
N LYS A 232 7.17 23.27 -12.59
CA LYS A 232 7.12 22.76 -13.96
C LYS A 232 5.70 22.85 -14.52
N LEU A 233 5.56 23.32 -15.76
CA LEU A 233 4.29 23.26 -16.48
C LEU A 233 3.94 21.79 -16.79
N GLY A 234 3.05 21.20 -15.99
CA GLY A 234 2.55 19.85 -16.17
C GLY A 234 1.40 19.76 -17.18
N PHE A 235 0.78 18.60 -17.26
CA PHE A 235 -0.45 18.40 -18.05
C PHE A 235 -1.71 18.54 -17.20
N MET A 236 -1.59 18.32 -15.86
CA MET A 236 -2.76 18.22 -15.00
C MET A 236 -3.52 19.51 -14.86
N SER A 237 -2.84 20.66 -14.82
CA SER A 237 -3.50 21.96 -14.78
C SER A 237 -4.37 22.23 -16.01
N PHE A 238 -3.97 21.77 -17.20
CA PHE A 238 -4.80 21.85 -18.41
C PHE A 238 -6.05 20.98 -18.29
N PHE A 239 -5.92 19.74 -17.77
CA PHE A 239 -7.07 18.88 -17.53
C PHE A 239 -8.02 19.47 -16.49
N VAL A 240 -7.50 20.03 -15.40
CA VAL A 240 -8.34 20.72 -14.38
C VAL A 240 -9.12 21.86 -15.01
N LYS A 241 -8.46 22.72 -15.79
CA LYS A 241 -9.13 23.86 -16.47
C LYS A 241 -10.15 23.41 -17.52
N ALA A 242 -9.86 22.36 -18.28
CA ALA A 242 -10.79 21.76 -19.24
C ALA A 242 -12.03 21.18 -18.53
N VAL A 243 -11.84 20.48 -17.42
CA VAL A 243 -12.94 19.98 -16.58
C VAL A 243 -13.79 21.14 -16.09
N ILE A 244 -13.21 22.17 -15.49
CA ILE A 244 -13.94 23.34 -14.98
C ILE A 244 -14.77 24.02 -16.08
N ALA A 245 -14.20 24.19 -17.28
CA ALA A 245 -14.92 24.76 -18.41
C ALA A 245 -16.17 23.92 -18.78
N ALA A 246 -16.04 22.59 -18.76
CA ALA A 246 -17.15 21.69 -19.01
C ALA A 246 -18.18 21.69 -17.88
N LEU A 247 -17.76 21.70 -16.60
CA LEU A 247 -18.66 21.76 -15.44
C LEU A 247 -19.47 23.04 -15.39
N LYS A 248 -18.89 24.19 -15.78
CA LYS A 248 -19.58 25.45 -15.92
C LYS A 248 -20.68 25.43 -17.02
N LYS A 249 -20.42 24.67 -18.09
CA LYS A 249 -21.37 24.50 -19.20
C LYS A 249 -22.47 23.46 -18.92
N TYR A 250 -22.12 22.44 -18.12
CA TYR A 250 -22.98 21.32 -17.74
C TYR A 250 -23.02 21.15 -16.22
N PRO A 251 -23.72 22.02 -15.46
CA PRO A 251 -23.67 22.02 -13.98
C PRO A 251 -24.15 20.72 -13.34
N ILE A 252 -25.01 19.96 -14.00
CA ILE A 252 -25.49 18.66 -13.50
C ILE A 252 -24.33 17.66 -13.29
N VAL A 253 -23.22 17.77 -14.03
CA VAL A 253 -22.03 16.92 -13.88
C VAL A 253 -21.24 17.30 -12.61
N ASN A 254 -21.45 18.51 -12.08
CA ASN A 254 -20.88 19.00 -10.81
C ASN A 254 -21.88 18.89 -9.64
N ALA A 255 -22.97 18.16 -9.78
CA ALA A 255 -23.97 17.98 -8.74
C ALA A 255 -23.76 16.70 -7.94
N SER A 256 -24.42 16.61 -6.79
CA SER A 256 -24.48 15.41 -5.97
C SER A 256 -25.93 14.98 -5.69
N VAL A 257 -26.11 13.75 -5.18
CA VAL A 257 -27.42 13.21 -4.79
C VAL A 257 -27.48 13.11 -3.28
N GLU A 258 -28.46 13.77 -2.67
CA GLU A 258 -28.76 13.67 -1.25
C GLU A 258 -30.23 13.21 -1.06
N GLY A 259 -30.39 11.94 -0.70
CA GLY A 259 -31.73 11.33 -0.65
C GLY A 259 -32.40 11.33 -2.02
N ASN A 260 -33.45 12.14 -2.18
CA ASN A 260 -34.19 12.33 -3.43
C ASN A 260 -33.89 13.69 -4.11
N ASP A 261 -32.97 14.46 -3.54
CA ASP A 261 -32.66 15.80 -4.03
C ASP A 261 -31.37 15.79 -4.85
N ILE A 262 -31.32 16.64 -5.88
CA ILE A 262 -30.10 16.96 -6.64
C ILE A 262 -29.54 18.25 -6.07
N VAL A 263 -28.32 18.19 -5.53
CA VAL A 263 -27.63 19.34 -4.96
C VAL A 263 -26.64 19.88 -5.99
N TYR A 264 -26.90 21.06 -6.54
CA TYR A 264 -25.99 21.76 -7.45
C TYR A 264 -24.94 22.54 -6.66
N HIS A 265 -23.66 22.38 -7.04
CA HIS A 265 -22.56 23.09 -6.41
C HIS A 265 -22.13 24.27 -7.28
N ASP A 266 -22.20 25.49 -6.74
CA ASP A 266 -21.77 26.72 -7.42
C ASP A 266 -20.27 27.02 -7.21
N TYR A 267 -19.52 26.02 -6.78
CA TYR A 267 -18.07 26.02 -6.58
C TYR A 267 -17.44 24.77 -7.21
N TYR A 268 -16.15 24.84 -7.48
CA TYR A 268 -15.43 23.80 -8.24
C TYR A 268 -14.24 23.27 -7.43
N ASP A 269 -14.52 22.31 -6.57
CA ASP A 269 -13.55 21.63 -5.71
C ASP A 269 -13.14 20.32 -6.38
N ILE A 270 -11.95 20.30 -6.96
CA ILE A 270 -11.51 19.20 -7.82
C ILE A 270 -10.58 18.25 -7.06
N GLY A 271 -11.03 17.00 -6.87
CA GLY A 271 -10.21 15.92 -6.32
C GLY A 271 -9.20 15.42 -7.36
N ILE A 272 -7.94 15.33 -6.98
CA ILE A 272 -6.87 14.79 -7.83
C ILE A 272 -6.33 13.50 -7.24
N ALA A 273 -6.49 12.38 -7.96
CA ALA A 273 -5.98 11.10 -7.50
C ALA A 273 -4.45 11.06 -7.53
N VAL A 274 -3.83 10.84 -6.37
CA VAL A 274 -2.37 10.78 -6.18
C VAL A 274 -1.99 9.43 -5.56
N GLY A 275 -0.96 8.79 -6.12
CA GLY A 275 -0.41 7.55 -5.57
C GLY A 275 0.44 7.80 -4.33
N SER A 276 0.24 7.00 -3.28
CA SER A 276 1.06 6.99 -2.08
C SER A 276 1.53 5.56 -1.75
N PRO A 277 2.55 5.38 -0.89
CA PRO A 277 2.97 4.05 -0.43
C PRO A 277 1.84 3.26 0.25
N ARG A 278 0.85 3.96 0.82
CA ARG A 278 -0.33 3.38 1.50
C ARG A 278 -1.50 3.09 0.55
N GLY A 279 -1.41 3.50 -0.72
CA GLY A 279 -2.46 3.36 -1.74
C GLY A 279 -2.81 4.68 -2.41
N LEU A 280 -3.95 4.70 -3.12
CA LEU A 280 -4.44 5.89 -3.81
C LEU A 280 -5.17 6.80 -2.83
N VAL A 281 -4.82 8.09 -2.82
CA VAL A 281 -5.51 9.15 -2.09
C VAL A 281 -6.00 10.22 -3.06
N VAL A 282 -7.05 10.95 -2.70
CA VAL A 282 -7.68 11.96 -3.56
C VAL A 282 -7.81 13.28 -2.81
N PRO A 283 -6.71 14.04 -2.65
CA PRO A 283 -6.79 15.39 -2.11
C PRO A 283 -7.55 16.32 -3.04
N VAL A 284 -8.16 17.36 -2.46
CA VAL A 284 -9.08 18.28 -3.13
C VAL A 284 -8.45 19.65 -3.28
N ILE A 285 -8.38 20.12 -4.53
CA ILE A 285 -8.04 21.51 -4.85
C ILE A 285 -9.33 22.33 -4.72
N ARG A 286 -9.37 23.22 -3.73
CA ARG A 286 -10.53 24.08 -3.47
C ARG A 286 -10.58 25.26 -4.44
N ASP A 287 -11.79 25.68 -4.82
CA ASP A 287 -12.00 26.84 -5.71
C ASP A 287 -11.10 26.83 -6.96
N ALA A 288 -10.89 25.67 -7.58
CA ALA A 288 -9.94 25.47 -8.66
C ALA A 288 -10.22 26.34 -9.91
N ASP A 289 -11.43 26.87 -10.05
CA ASP A 289 -11.81 27.78 -11.13
C ASP A 289 -11.13 29.16 -11.02
N ARG A 290 -10.81 29.60 -9.80
CA ARG A 290 -10.14 30.86 -9.52
C ARG A 290 -8.62 30.80 -9.63
N MET A 291 -8.04 29.59 -9.55
CA MET A 291 -6.60 29.37 -9.57
C MET A 291 -6.04 29.48 -10.99
N THR A 292 -4.81 29.96 -11.11
CA THR A 292 -4.01 29.93 -12.34
C THR A 292 -3.48 28.51 -12.61
N LEU A 293 -2.91 28.26 -13.80
CA LEU A 293 -2.26 26.99 -14.11
C LEU A 293 -1.08 26.73 -13.15
N ALA A 294 -0.32 27.78 -12.80
CA ALA A 294 0.82 27.68 -11.89
C ALA A 294 0.39 27.29 -10.47
N GLU A 295 -0.64 27.90 -9.92
CA GLU A 295 -1.17 27.59 -8.60
C GLU A 295 -1.70 26.16 -8.53
N ILE A 296 -2.39 25.68 -9.58
CA ILE A 296 -2.85 24.29 -9.67
C ILE A 296 -1.67 23.32 -9.68
N GLU A 297 -0.62 23.57 -10.50
CA GLU A 297 0.56 22.68 -10.54
C GLU A 297 1.34 22.70 -9.21
N LEU A 298 1.47 23.86 -8.54
CA LEU A 298 2.06 23.98 -7.21
C LEU A 298 1.30 23.15 -6.17
N GLN A 299 -0.04 23.26 -6.18
CA GLN A 299 -0.89 22.51 -5.26
C GLN A 299 -0.80 21.00 -5.49
N ILE A 300 -0.80 20.56 -6.75
CA ILE A 300 -0.65 19.15 -7.11
C ILE A 300 0.72 18.62 -6.69
N ALA A 301 1.79 19.38 -6.91
CA ALA A 301 3.15 19.01 -6.51
C ALA A 301 3.27 18.89 -4.96
N ASP A 302 2.64 19.82 -4.22
CA ASP A 302 2.61 19.76 -2.75
C ASP A 302 1.81 18.54 -2.26
N PHE A 303 0.64 18.29 -2.82
CA PHE A 303 -0.15 17.10 -2.50
C PHE A 303 0.62 15.81 -2.78
N ALA A 304 1.31 15.71 -3.93
CA ALA A 304 2.09 14.54 -4.27
C ALA A 304 3.21 14.28 -3.25
N ARG A 305 3.93 15.32 -2.84
CA ARG A 305 5.00 15.23 -1.83
C ARG A 305 4.44 14.79 -0.48
N ARG A 306 3.40 15.48 0.03
CA ARG A 306 2.80 15.18 1.33
C ARG A 306 2.06 13.84 1.36
N ALA A 307 1.54 13.36 0.21
CA ALA A 307 0.98 12.02 0.08
C ALA A 307 2.06 10.93 0.28
N GLN A 308 3.27 11.14 -0.27
CA GLN A 308 4.41 10.23 -0.06
C GLN A 308 4.82 10.18 1.42
N ASP A 309 4.82 11.34 2.09
CA ASP A 309 5.15 11.47 3.51
C ASP A 309 4.00 11.04 4.45
N GLY A 310 2.79 10.78 3.93
CA GLY A 310 1.61 10.49 4.74
C GLY A 310 1.08 11.66 5.57
N LYS A 311 1.37 12.92 5.13
CA LYS A 311 1.05 14.16 5.86
C LYS A 311 -0.18 14.92 5.34
N LEU A 312 -1.00 14.29 4.49
CA LEU A 312 -2.27 14.88 4.07
C LEU A 312 -3.27 14.86 5.22
N THR A 313 -3.99 15.96 5.40
CA THR A 313 -5.02 16.10 6.44
C THR A 313 -6.35 15.50 5.99
N ILE A 314 -7.24 15.20 6.95
CA ILE A 314 -8.59 14.69 6.65
C ILE A 314 -9.40 15.71 5.86
N ASP A 315 -9.27 17.00 6.19
CA ASP A 315 -9.97 18.09 5.54
C ASP A 315 -9.58 18.20 4.05
N GLU A 316 -8.31 17.95 3.73
CA GLU A 316 -7.84 17.92 2.34
C GLU A 316 -8.32 16.69 1.55
N LEU A 317 -8.65 15.60 2.24
CA LEU A 317 -9.13 14.35 1.65
C LEU A 317 -10.66 14.27 1.62
N SER A 318 -11.36 15.25 2.18
CA SER A 318 -12.80 15.28 2.33
C SER A 318 -13.46 16.29 1.38
N GLY A 319 -14.71 16.05 1.03
CA GLY A 319 -15.45 16.92 0.11
C GLY A 319 -15.01 16.75 -1.35
N GLY A 320 -15.01 17.85 -2.10
CA GLY A 320 -14.80 17.83 -3.55
C GLY A 320 -16.10 17.58 -4.32
N THR A 321 -16.24 18.23 -5.48
CA THR A 321 -17.44 18.14 -6.30
C THR A 321 -17.25 17.26 -7.53
N PHE A 322 -16.01 17.08 -7.96
CA PHE A 322 -15.61 16.26 -9.10
C PHE A 322 -14.20 15.70 -8.88
N SER A 323 -13.89 14.55 -9.46
CA SER A 323 -12.55 13.95 -9.34
C SER A 323 -11.88 13.71 -10.69
N ILE A 324 -10.54 13.79 -10.71
CA ILE A 324 -9.70 13.43 -11.85
C ILE A 324 -8.71 12.36 -11.41
N THR A 325 -8.65 11.26 -12.16
CA THR A 325 -7.68 10.18 -11.94
C THR A 325 -6.84 9.93 -13.18
N ASN A 326 -5.54 9.68 -13.01
CA ASN A 326 -4.63 9.46 -14.11
C ASN A 326 -4.02 8.04 -14.04
N GLY A 327 -4.61 7.11 -14.80
CA GLY A 327 -4.08 5.77 -15.00
C GLY A 327 -2.97 5.70 -16.07
N GLY A 328 -2.80 6.77 -16.87
CA GLY A 328 -1.83 6.83 -17.95
C GLY A 328 -0.38 6.77 -17.48
N VAL A 329 -0.08 7.25 -16.28
CA VAL A 329 1.25 7.16 -15.64
C VAL A 329 1.68 5.70 -15.41
N PHE A 330 0.73 4.77 -15.30
CA PHE A 330 0.96 3.33 -15.17
C PHE A 330 0.83 2.59 -16.51
N GLY A 331 0.58 3.32 -17.62
CA GLY A 331 0.44 2.75 -18.96
C GLY A 331 -0.98 2.27 -19.31
N SER A 332 -2.00 2.58 -18.48
CA SER A 332 -3.38 2.22 -18.79
C SER A 332 -3.82 2.82 -20.13
N MET A 333 -4.38 1.98 -21.01
CA MET A 333 -4.96 2.41 -22.27
C MET A 333 -6.40 2.92 -22.07
N LEU A 334 -7.18 2.21 -21.25
CA LEU A 334 -8.59 2.47 -21.01
C LEU A 334 -9.02 1.82 -19.71
N SER A 335 -9.80 2.53 -18.92
CA SER A 335 -10.44 2.03 -17.68
C SER A 335 -11.72 2.78 -17.41
N THR A 336 -12.60 2.19 -16.61
CA THR A 336 -13.84 2.80 -16.12
C THR A 336 -13.61 3.19 -14.66
N PRO A 337 -13.29 4.47 -14.36
CA PRO A 337 -13.01 4.88 -12.98
C PRO A 337 -14.26 4.78 -12.10
N ILE A 338 -14.07 4.45 -10.84
CA ILE A 338 -15.15 4.40 -9.83
C ILE A 338 -15.35 5.81 -9.29
N ILE A 339 -16.61 6.26 -9.20
CA ILE A 339 -16.96 7.56 -8.66
C ILE A 339 -16.59 7.63 -7.17
N ASN A 340 -16.11 8.79 -6.71
CA ASN A 340 -15.80 9.04 -5.30
C ASN A 340 -16.99 9.74 -4.61
N PRO A 341 -17.83 9.04 -3.84
CA PRO A 341 -19.01 9.64 -3.20
C PRO A 341 -18.62 10.81 -2.28
N PRO A 342 -19.46 11.88 -2.16
CA PRO A 342 -20.81 12.06 -2.72
C PRO A 342 -20.85 12.59 -4.15
N GLN A 343 -19.72 12.72 -4.84
CA GLN A 343 -19.64 13.18 -6.23
C GLN A 343 -20.46 12.31 -7.17
N SER A 344 -20.92 12.89 -8.28
CA SER A 344 -21.68 12.16 -9.30
C SER A 344 -20.89 11.85 -10.57
N ALA A 345 -19.65 12.32 -10.67
CA ALA A 345 -18.81 12.02 -11.84
C ALA A 345 -17.30 12.06 -11.52
N ILE A 346 -16.52 11.37 -12.37
CA ILE A 346 -15.07 11.30 -12.32
C ILE A 346 -14.49 11.19 -13.72
N LEU A 347 -13.41 11.94 -14.00
CA LEU A 347 -12.66 11.86 -15.24
C LEU A 347 -11.43 10.95 -15.08
N GLY A 348 -11.32 9.92 -15.92
CA GLY A 348 -10.15 9.07 -16.09
C GLY A 348 -9.29 9.53 -17.26
N ILE A 349 -8.02 9.77 -17.01
CA ILE A 349 -7.01 10.12 -18.02
C ILE A 349 -6.14 8.88 -18.24
N HIS A 350 -5.80 8.60 -19.49
CA HIS A 350 -5.03 7.42 -19.87
C HIS A 350 -3.68 7.77 -20.54
N ALA A 351 -2.95 6.75 -20.98
CA ALA A 351 -1.65 6.96 -21.59
C ALA A 351 -1.79 7.66 -22.95
N THR A 352 -1.08 8.78 -23.13
CA THR A 352 -0.93 9.43 -24.43
C THR A 352 0.03 8.61 -25.29
N LYS A 353 -0.41 8.19 -26.47
CA LYS A 353 0.40 7.42 -27.43
C LYS A 353 0.21 7.95 -28.83
N GLU A 354 1.25 7.90 -29.63
CA GLU A 354 1.16 8.17 -31.06
C GLU A 354 0.26 7.15 -31.73
N ARG A 355 -0.74 7.66 -32.50
CA ARG A 355 -1.70 6.84 -33.24
C ARG A 355 -1.94 7.43 -34.62
N PRO A 356 -2.19 6.58 -35.62
CA PRO A 356 -2.66 7.05 -36.93
C PRO A 356 -4.11 7.55 -36.77
N VAL A 357 -4.34 8.78 -37.17
CA VAL A 357 -5.66 9.41 -37.22
C VAL A 357 -5.91 10.01 -38.60
N VAL A 358 -7.17 10.24 -38.94
CA VAL A 358 -7.54 10.89 -40.21
C VAL A 358 -7.81 12.35 -39.96
N GLU A 359 -6.99 13.23 -40.58
CA GLU A 359 -7.19 14.67 -40.59
C GLU A 359 -7.22 15.15 -42.06
N ASN A 360 -8.26 15.89 -42.45
CA ASN A 360 -8.44 16.40 -43.82
C ASN A 360 -8.33 15.32 -44.90
N GLY A 361 -8.79 14.09 -44.62
CA GLY A 361 -8.75 12.96 -45.54
C GLY A 361 -7.39 12.27 -45.66
N GLN A 362 -6.40 12.66 -44.86
CA GLN A 362 -5.06 12.05 -44.81
C GLN A 362 -4.81 11.34 -43.49
N ILE A 363 -4.07 10.24 -43.54
CA ILE A 363 -3.60 9.54 -42.34
C ILE A 363 -2.38 10.28 -41.80
N VAL A 364 -2.47 10.78 -40.58
CA VAL A 364 -1.40 11.49 -39.88
C VAL A 364 -1.15 10.83 -38.52
N ILE A 365 0.06 10.99 -37.98
CA ILE A 365 0.39 10.51 -36.63
C ILE A 365 0.12 11.62 -35.62
N ARG A 366 -0.66 11.33 -34.59
CA ARG A 366 -0.96 12.25 -33.49
C ARG A 366 -0.83 11.61 -32.11
N PRO A 367 -0.41 12.36 -31.09
CA PRO A 367 -0.43 11.91 -29.70
C PRO A 367 -1.86 11.91 -29.16
N ILE A 368 -2.50 10.75 -29.15
CA ILE A 368 -3.88 10.57 -28.72
C ILE A 368 -3.92 10.10 -27.28
N ASN A 369 -4.76 10.76 -26.46
CA ASN A 369 -5.17 10.36 -25.14
C ASN A 369 -6.63 9.93 -25.15
N TYR A 370 -6.96 8.85 -24.43
CA TYR A 370 -8.34 8.47 -24.20
C TYR A 370 -8.81 9.04 -22.85
N LEU A 371 -9.97 9.67 -22.87
CA LEU A 371 -10.67 10.14 -21.69
C LEU A 371 -11.86 9.21 -21.40
N ALA A 372 -12.08 8.92 -20.12
CA ALA A 372 -13.23 8.18 -19.62
C ALA A 372 -13.98 9.05 -18.61
N LEU A 373 -15.23 9.36 -18.85
CA LEU A 373 -16.10 9.99 -17.89
C LEU A 373 -17.06 8.95 -17.32
N SER A 374 -16.85 8.55 -16.06
CA SER A 374 -17.83 7.77 -15.31
C SER A 374 -18.77 8.72 -14.58
N TYR A 375 -20.07 8.43 -14.61
CA TYR A 375 -21.09 9.30 -14.06
C TYR A 375 -22.27 8.50 -13.49
N ASP A 376 -22.98 9.13 -12.55
CA ASP A 376 -24.20 8.56 -11.96
C ASP A 376 -25.40 8.83 -12.87
N HIS A 377 -25.85 7.80 -13.57
CA HIS A 377 -26.94 7.89 -14.54
C HIS A 377 -28.32 8.10 -13.90
N ARG A 378 -28.40 8.16 -12.56
CA ARG A 378 -29.64 8.57 -11.87
C ARG A 378 -29.95 10.03 -12.08
N ILE A 379 -28.91 10.90 -12.27
CA ILE A 379 -29.08 12.35 -12.41
C ILE A 379 -28.41 12.92 -13.66
N ILE A 380 -27.42 12.23 -14.24
CA ILE A 380 -26.71 12.69 -15.44
C ILE A 380 -27.12 11.77 -16.61
N ASP A 381 -27.80 12.36 -17.60
CA ASP A 381 -28.19 11.64 -18.80
C ASP A 381 -27.02 11.48 -19.78
N GLY A 382 -27.14 10.50 -20.69
CA GLY A 382 -26.12 10.23 -21.69
C GLY A 382 -25.76 11.44 -22.56
N ARG A 383 -26.74 12.32 -22.84
CA ARG A 383 -26.51 13.54 -23.58
C ARG A 383 -25.57 14.51 -22.86
N GLU A 384 -25.87 14.82 -21.60
CA GLU A 384 -25.07 15.74 -20.78
C GLU A 384 -23.66 15.15 -20.55
N ALA A 385 -23.55 13.85 -20.27
CA ALA A 385 -22.28 13.16 -20.09
C ALA A 385 -21.40 13.24 -21.36
N VAL A 386 -21.96 12.90 -22.52
CA VAL A 386 -21.21 12.93 -23.79
C VAL A 386 -20.81 14.37 -24.15
N LEU A 387 -21.73 15.32 -24.04
CA LEU A 387 -21.45 16.71 -24.40
C LEU A 387 -20.49 17.39 -23.44
N SER A 388 -20.51 17.04 -22.14
CA SER A 388 -19.50 17.52 -21.18
C SER A 388 -18.11 16.98 -21.49
N LEU A 389 -18.01 15.70 -21.88
CA LEU A 389 -16.73 15.11 -22.29
C LEU A 389 -16.23 15.71 -23.62
N VAL A 390 -17.12 16.04 -24.55
CA VAL A 390 -16.78 16.77 -25.78
C VAL A 390 -16.27 18.19 -25.45
N ALA A 391 -16.90 18.90 -24.51
CA ALA A 391 -16.42 20.21 -24.08
C ALA A 391 -15.03 20.14 -23.41
N MET A 392 -14.74 19.09 -22.63
CA MET A 392 -13.40 18.85 -22.09
C MET A 392 -12.38 18.60 -23.20
N LYS A 393 -12.74 17.77 -24.19
CA LYS A 393 -11.91 17.53 -25.40
C LYS A 393 -11.61 18.82 -26.13
N GLU A 394 -12.62 19.63 -26.46
CA GLU A 394 -12.46 20.90 -27.17
C GLU A 394 -11.52 21.85 -26.42
N ALA A 395 -11.65 21.96 -25.10
CA ALA A 395 -10.78 22.81 -24.27
C ALA A 395 -9.34 22.33 -24.25
N LEU A 396 -9.09 21.01 -24.40
CA LEU A 396 -7.74 20.44 -24.47
C LEU A 396 -7.14 20.55 -25.88
N GLU A 397 -7.93 20.42 -26.92
CA GLU A 397 -7.47 20.54 -28.33
C GLU A 397 -7.26 22.00 -28.74
N TYR A 398 -7.95 22.95 -28.08
CA TYR A 398 -7.79 24.39 -28.29
C TYR A 398 -7.45 25.12 -26.98
N PRO A 399 -6.28 24.84 -26.39
CA PRO A 399 -5.92 25.37 -25.08
C PRO A 399 -5.66 26.89 -25.13
N MET A 400 -6.04 27.58 -24.05
CA MET A 400 -5.64 28.97 -23.84
C MET A 400 -4.13 29.06 -23.52
N SER A 401 -3.52 30.26 -23.73
CA SER A 401 -2.13 30.51 -23.35
C SER A 401 -1.93 30.28 -21.84
N PRO A 402 -0.80 29.70 -21.41
CA PRO A 402 -0.47 29.49 -20.01
C PRO A 402 0.08 30.75 -19.31
N LEU A 403 0.41 31.79 -20.06
CA LEU A 403 0.93 33.10 -19.62
C LEU A 403 -0.06 34.22 -19.90
#